data_eef151b68369bc8bc2562bf212f4f39e
#
_entry.id   eef151b68369bc8bc2562bf212f4f39e
#
_cell.length_a   1.000
_cell.length_b   1.000
_cell.length_c   1.000
_cell.angle_alpha   90.00
_cell.angle_beta   90.00
_cell.angle_gamma   90.00
#
_symmetry.space_group_name_H-M   'P 1'
#
loop_
_entity.id
_entity.type
_entity.pdbx_description
1 polymer ?
#
loop_
_entity_poly.entity_id
_entity_poly.type
_entity_poly.pdbx_seq_one_letter_code
_entity_poly.pdbx_strand_id
1 'polypeptide(L)'
;MRALARSVAISIALSALPALAQQPGIVTYGQRPAYLDPSFQKPPYEVREKGLSNYAIALGEVIAVDALIWGIDYASGKPYAKISADSISQNFNKGWIIDTDDFWANSLMHPLHGNLNFNAGRTLGLNFYESFAGAFIGSLIWEQFAEIQPPSMNDQVNTPFGGTMVGEVAFRLSRLVLDSGGYAPSNWRQFFAFLLNPVGGVNRLAFGTKYHGPLLLPPSWLGEFRVGTVIAGSEKTQANGARDSTVGPWGSVSAHIVYGIPGTPDLELKQPFDHFEASGSLSLTSDITVQPTASLLVRGLLLGDTLSLGGQPGGLWGLFTSYDFIAPHVFRVQGFGVGPGVALMKRWGSFELHGTTLAEFLPWSGGGSTIPLGVRDYHYGPGGDVVLELRGHFGDRVITRLEGRQYWITGAYANGSSEDISYGKADVTVRIYGIHGATASFDWSHRQAHYPFQPDVWQRASTIGVYYTALQGW
;
A
#
# COMPACT_ATOMS: atom_id res chain seq x y z
N MET A 1 -22.29 -7.39 -18.46
CA MET A 1 -21.92 -6.81 -17.16
C MET A 1 -20.41 -6.75 -16.89
N ARG A 2 -19.61 -7.82 -17.14
CA ARG A 2 -18.15 -7.82 -16.88
C ARG A 2 -17.34 -6.87 -17.77
N ALA A 3 -17.71 -6.67 -19.05
CA ALA A 3 -17.07 -5.70 -19.93
C ALA A 3 -17.39 -4.24 -19.54
N LEU A 4 -18.59 -3.99 -19.04
CA LEU A 4 -19.02 -2.67 -18.57
C LEU A 4 -18.24 -2.23 -17.32
N ALA A 5 -17.99 -3.16 -16.38
CA ALA A 5 -17.18 -2.89 -15.18
C ALA A 5 -15.72 -2.55 -15.50
N ARG A 6 -15.16 -3.15 -16.54
CA ARG A 6 -13.78 -2.85 -17.00
C ARG A 6 -13.68 -1.47 -17.65
N SER A 7 -14.64 -1.09 -18.49
CA SER A 7 -14.71 0.24 -19.09
C SER A 7 -14.98 1.34 -18.06
N VAL A 8 -15.79 1.04 -17.04
CA VAL A 8 -16.08 1.97 -15.93
C VAL A 8 -14.85 2.21 -15.06
N ALA A 9 -14.05 1.19 -14.72
CA ALA A 9 -12.84 1.34 -13.94
C ALA A 9 -11.79 2.21 -14.65
N ILE A 10 -11.59 2.01 -15.95
CA ILE A 10 -10.67 2.82 -16.77
C ILE A 10 -11.22 4.25 -16.94
N SER A 11 -12.53 4.42 -17.15
CA SER A 11 -13.16 5.74 -17.27
C SER A 11 -13.16 6.52 -15.95
N ILE A 12 -13.32 5.85 -14.81
CA ILE A 12 -13.22 6.47 -13.48
C ILE A 12 -11.78 6.93 -13.21
N ALA A 13 -10.79 6.09 -13.54
CA ALA A 13 -9.38 6.47 -13.40
C ALA A 13 -9.02 7.69 -14.27
N LEU A 14 -9.50 7.73 -15.53
CA LEU A 14 -9.27 8.85 -16.44
C LEU A 14 -10.04 10.12 -16.05
N SER A 15 -11.24 10.01 -15.47
CA SER A 15 -12.01 11.15 -14.99
C SER A 15 -11.51 11.72 -13.65
N ALA A 16 -10.71 10.96 -12.89
CA ALA A 16 -10.05 11.44 -11.67
C ALA A 16 -8.92 12.45 -11.97
N LEU A 17 -8.26 12.31 -13.12
CA LEU A 17 -7.14 13.16 -13.52
C LEU A 17 -7.45 14.66 -13.52
N PRO A 18 -8.62 15.17 -13.98
CA PRO A 18 -8.92 16.59 -13.92
C PRO A 18 -9.09 17.14 -12.51
N ALA A 19 -9.59 16.36 -11.57
CA ALA A 19 -9.80 16.81 -10.19
C ALA A 19 -8.48 16.97 -9.42
N LEU A 20 -7.47 16.19 -9.76
CA LEU A 20 -6.09 16.35 -9.27
C LEU A 20 -5.32 17.41 -10.06
N ALA A 21 -5.70 17.61 -11.34
CA ALA A 21 -5.02 18.50 -12.29
C ALA A 21 -5.44 19.99 -12.19
N GLN A 22 -6.47 20.34 -11.47
CA GLN A 22 -6.98 21.72 -11.38
C GLN A 22 -6.19 22.64 -10.42
N GLN A 23 -4.90 22.40 -10.23
CA GLN A 23 -4.03 23.37 -9.58
C GLN A 23 -3.28 24.18 -10.65
N PRO A 24 -3.52 25.49 -10.76
CA PRO A 24 -2.68 26.33 -11.58
C PRO A 24 -1.35 26.52 -10.86
N GLY A 25 -0.30 26.12 -11.48
CA GLY A 25 1.04 26.39 -11.02
C GLY A 25 1.83 25.13 -10.74
N ILE A 26 2.89 24.97 -11.50
CA ILE A 26 4.01 24.07 -11.18
C ILE A 26 4.49 24.53 -9.80
N VAL A 27 4.25 23.72 -8.76
CA VAL A 27 4.87 23.99 -7.46
C VAL A 27 6.34 23.69 -7.63
N THR A 28 7.10 24.71 -7.90
CA THR A 28 8.55 24.64 -7.74
C THR A 28 8.83 24.28 -6.28
N TYR A 29 9.71 23.31 -6.04
CA TYR A 29 10.16 22.91 -4.71
C TYR A 29 10.37 24.12 -3.82
N GLY A 30 9.65 24.21 -2.69
CA GLY A 30 9.75 25.31 -1.74
C GLY A 30 8.68 26.39 -1.81
N GLN A 31 7.74 26.34 -2.74
CA GLN A 31 6.58 27.25 -2.72
C GLN A 31 5.36 26.57 -2.11
N ARG A 32 4.94 27.05 -0.94
CA ARG A 32 3.64 26.69 -0.35
C ARG A 32 2.53 27.20 -1.27
N PRO A 33 1.52 26.38 -1.59
CA PRO A 33 0.36 26.87 -2.33
C PRO A 33 -0.27 28.09 -1.66
N ALA A 34 -0.76 29.07 -2.44
CA ALA A 34 -1.27 30.34 -1.93
C ALA A 34 -2.48 30.20 -0.97
N TYR A 35 -3.23 29.08 -1.03
CA TYR A 35 -4.31 28.78 -0.08
C TYR A 35 -3.81 28.34 1.31
N LEU A 36 -2.50 28.23 1.50
CA LEU A 36 -1.85 27.89 2.75
C LEU A 36 -1.37 29.14 3.52
N ASP A 37 -1.93 30.32 3.19
CA ASP A 37 -1.77 31.51 4.01
C ASP A 37 -2.15 31.19 5.47
N PRO A 38 -1.36 31.62 6.47
CA PRO A 38 -1.69 31.46 7.89
C PRO A 38 -3.10 31.91 8.28
N SER A 39 -3.71 32.82 7.53
CA SER A 39 -5.10 33.24 7.71
C SER A 39 -6.13 32.11 7.48
N PHE A 40 -5.80 31.07 6.71
CA PHE A 40 -6.63 29.89 6.49
C PHE A 40 -6.44 28.77 7.54
N GLN A 41 -5.53 28.94 8.50
CA GLN A 41 -5.21 27.90 9.48
C GLN A 41 -6.30 27.69 10.53
N LYS A 42 -7.19 28.66 10.72
CA LYS A 42 -8.30 28.50 11.66
C LYS A 42 -9.53 27.97 10.92
N PRO A 43 -10.00 26.74 11.25
CA PRO A 43 -11.21 26.22 10.62
C PRO A 43 -12.40 27.15 10.90
N PRO A 44 -13.29 27.38 9.92
CA PRO A 44 -14.50 28.17 10.08
C PRO A 44 -15.58 27.45 10.91
N TYR A 45 -15.25 26.31 11.48
CA TYR A 45 -16.10 25.48 12.32
C TYR A 45 -15.34 25.05 13.57
N GLU A 46 -16.08 24.74 14.61
CA GLU A 46 -15.51 24.22 15.85
C GLU A 46 -15.05 22.77 15.66
N VAL A 47 -13.74 22.53 15.83
CA VAL A 47 -13.18 21.17 15.83
C VAL A 47 -13.40 20.56 17.20
N ARG A 48 -14.07 19.43 17.23
CA ARG A 48 -14.31 18.71 18.48
C ARG A 48 -12.99 18.17 19.05
N GLU A 49 -12.73 18.48 20.31
CA GLU A 49 -11.63 17.85 21.05
C GLU A 49 -11.85 16.34 21.18
N LYS A 50 -10.76 15.58 21.12
CA LYS A 50 -10.77 14.14 21.30
C LYS A 50 -11.23 13.78 22.73
N GLY A 51 -12.25 12.96 22.83
CA GLY A 51 -12.82 12.49 24.09
C GLY A 51 -13.28 11.03 24.01
N LEU A 52 -13.82 10.51 25.11
CA LEU A 52 -14.30 9.12 25.22
C LEU A 52 -15.26 8.73 24.08
N SER A 53 -16.09 9.67 23.62
CA SER A 53 -17.02 9.43 22.50
C SER A 53 -16.33 9.10 21.18
N ASN A 54 -15.11 9.62 20.93
CA ASN A 54 -14.37 9.28 19.70
C ASN A 54 -13.96 7.80 19.71
N TYR A 55 -13.49 7.29 20.86
CA TYR A 55 -13.15 5.87 21.03
C TYR A 55 -14.38 4.98 20.93
N ALA A 56 -15.51 5.38 21.55
CA ALA A 56 -16.74 4.60 21.51
C ALA A 56 -17.32 4.52 20.09
N ILE A 57 -17.30 5.63 19.32
CA ILE A 57 -17.74 5.65 17.94
C ILE A 57 -16.79 4.80 17.08
N ALA A 58 -15.45 4.96 17.25
CA ALA A 58 -14.46 4.19 16.52
C ALA A 58 -14.64 2.68 16.72
N LEU A 59 -14.84 2.23 17.96
CA LEU A 59 -15.11 0.83 18.25
C LEU A 59 -16.43 0.35 17.61
N GLY A 60 -17.48 1.18 17.66
CA GLY A 60 -18.75 0.89 17.01
C GLY A 60 -18.61 0.77 15.48
N GLU A 61 -17.76 1.59 14.87
CA GLU A 61 -17.46 1.51 13.42
C GLU A 61 -16.65 0.27 13.07
N VAL A 62 -15.66 -0.12 13.87
CA VAL A 62 -14.90 -1.37 13.71
C VAL A 62 -15.88 -2.55 13.69
N ILE A 63 -16.76 -2.65 14.69
CA ILE A 63 -17.79 -3.71 14.75
C ILE A 63 -18.73 -3.63 13.53
N ALA A 64 -19.10 -2.42 13.10
CA ALA A 64 -19.98 -2.25 11.93
C ALA A 64 -19.30 -2.65 10.62
N VAL A 65 -18.01 -2.38 10.45
CA VAL A 65 -17.20 -2.82 9.29
C VAL A 65 -17.15 -4.33 9.26
N ASP A 66 -16.79 -4.97 10.37
CA ASP A 66 -16.74 -6.43 10.47
C ASP A 66 -18.11 -7.07 10.20
N ALA A 67 -19.17 -6.53 10.79
CA ALA A 67 -20.54 -7.02 10.55
C ALA A 67 -20.99 -6.83 9.10
N LEU A 68 -20.59 -5.74 8.44
CA LEU A 68 -20.90 -5.49 7.03
C LEU A 68 -20.19 -6.52 6.12
N ILE A 69 -18.89 -6.74 6.33
CA ILE A 69 -18.10 -7.71 5.53
C ILE A 69 -18.66 -9.11 5.76
N TRP A 70 -18.88 -9.51 7.01
CA TRP A 70 -19.50 -10.79 7.36
C TRP A 70 -20.87 -10.94 6.70
N GLY A 71 -21.71 -9.91 6.73
CA GLY A 71 -23.04 -9.94 6.11
C GLY A 71 -23.00 -10.12 4.60
N ILE A 72 -22.02 -9.50 3.92
CA ILE A 72 -21.78 -9.68 2.47
C ILE A 72 -21.34 -11.12 2.18
N ASP A 73 -20.44 -11.68 2.97
CA ASP A 73 -19.94 -13.03 2.80
C ASP A 73 -21.03 -14.07 3.10
N TYR A 74 -21.82 -13.87 4.14
CA TYR A 74 -22.99 -14.70 4.44
C TYR A 74 -24.03 -14.67 3.31
N ALA A 75 -24.38 -13.48 2.81
CA ALA A 75 -25.30 -13.31 1.69
C ALA A 75 -24.76 -13.88 0.37
N SER A 76 -23.44 -13.90 0.21
CA SER A 76 -22.74 -14.51 -0.92
C SER A 76 -22.62 -16.04 -0.81
N GLY A 77 -23.13 -16.63 0.29
CA GLY A 77 -23.14 -18.06 0.52
C GLY A 77 -21.80 -18.65 0.94
N LYS A 78 -20.86 -17.83 1.42
CA LYS A 78 -19.57 -18.31 1.88
C LYS A 78 -19.73 -19.27 3.06
N PRO A 79 -19.15 -20.49 2.99
CA PRO A 79 -19.33 -21.50 4.05
C PRO A 79 -18.81 -21.02 5.42
N TYR A 80 -17.67 -20.33 5.47
CA TYR A 80 -17.05 -19.87 6.70
C TYR A 80 -17.89 -18.83 7.47
N ALA A 81 -18.71 -18.05 6.76
CA ALA A 81 -19.56 -17.03 7.38
C ALA A 81 -20.85 -17.59 8.05
N LYS A 82 -21.08 -18.90 8.00
CA LYS A 82 -22.25 -19.55 8.63
C LYS A 82 -22.02 -19.82 10.11
N ILE A 83 -21.74 -18.78 10.86
CA ILE A 83 -21.45 -18.83 12.30
C ILE A 83 -22.64 -19.32 13.13
N SER A 84 -22.34 -19.92 14.28
CA SER A 84 -23.29 -20.37 15.30
C SER A 84 -22.70 -20.20 16.69
N ALA A 85 -23.50 -20.29 17.73
CA ALA A 85 -23.00 -20.27 19.11
C ALA A 85 -21.94 -21.36 19.35
N ASP A 86 -22.13 -22.52 18.75
CA ASP A 86 -21.18 -23.63 18.86
C ASP A 86 -19.86 -23.36 18.14
N SER A 87 -19.88 -22.76 16.93
CA SER A 87 -18.67 -22.40 16.20
C SER A 87 -17.88 -21.33 16.96
N ILE A 88 -18.55 -20.30 17.46
CA ILE A 88 -17.92 -19.27 18.30
C ILE A 88 -17.29 -19.87 19.55
N SER A 89 -18.01 -20.75 20.27
CA SER A 89 -17.45 -21.44 21.43
C SER A 89 -16.23 -22.30 21.06
N GLN A 90 -16.24 -22.93 19.88
CA GLN A 90 -15.09 -23.69 19.39
C GLN A 90 -13.88 -22.80 19.09
N ASN A 91 -14.06 -21.61 18.54
CA ASN A 91 -12.96 -20.69 18.27
C ASN A 91 -12.21 -20.30 19.54
N PHE A 92 -12.91 -20.11 20.67
CA PHE A 92 -12.25 -19.88 21.96
C PHE A 92 -11.52 -21.09 22.53
N ASN A 93 -11.88 -22.31 22.12
CA ASN A 93 -11.34 -23.55 22.68
C ASN A 93 -10.25 -24.23 21.82
N LYS A 94 -10.23 -23.99 20.50
CA LYS A 94 -9.33 -24.70 19.57
C LYS A 94 -7.92 -24.12 19.48
N GLY A 95 -7.68 -22.92 19.98
CA GLY A 95 -6.39 -22.24 19.84
C GLY A 95 -6.13 -21.72 18.41
N TRP A 96 -5.07 -20.98 18.28
CA TRP A 96 -4.67 -20.29 17.06
C TRP A 96 -3.95 -21.22 16.10
N ILE A 97 -4.25 -21.13 14.80
CA ILE A 97 -3.62 -21.91 13.74
C ILE A 97 -3.00 -20.98 12.70
N ILE A 98 -2.16 -21.50 11.84
CA ILE A 98 -1.85 -20.88 10.55
C ILE A 98 -2.83 -21.48 9.56
N ASP A 99 -3.73 -20.65 9.05
CA ASP A 99 -4.76 -21.13 8.13
C ASP A 99 -4.23 -21.47 6.74
N THR A 100 -5.13 -21.94 5.89
CA THR A 100 -4.80 -22.41 4.55
C THR A 100 -5.49 -21.63 3.45
N ASP A 101 -5.96 -20.42 3.74
CA ASP A 101 -6.65 -19.59 2.78
C ASP A 101 -5.74 -19.16 1.62
N ASP A 102 -6.34 -18.66 0.55
CA ASP A 102 -5.60 -18.20 -0.62
C ASP A 102 -4.67 -17.05 -0.24
N PHE A 103 -3.48 -17.02 -0.83
CA PHE A 103 -2.47 -16.00 -0.57
C PHE A 103 -2.99 -14.57 -0.77
N TRP A 104 -3.91 -14.36 -1.75
CA TRP A 104 -4.52 -13.05 -1.96
C TRP A 104 -5.47 -12.65 -0.82
N ALA A 105 -6.20 -13.61 -0.27
CA ALA A 105 -7.03 -13.37 0.90
C ALA A 105 -6.15 -12.92 2.06
N ASN A 106 -5.18 -13.73 2.44
CA ASN A 106 -4.34 -13.49 3.60
C ASN A 106 -3.41 -12.26 3.48
N SER A 107 -2.89 -12.02 2.26
CA SER A 107 -1.83 -11.01 2.08
C SER A 107 -2.29 -9.74 1.35
N LEU A 108 -3.55 -9.63 0.95
CA LEU A 108 -4.11 -8.40 0.37
C LEU A 108 -5.49 -8.06 0.95
N MET A 109 -6.42 -9.03 1.00
CA MET A 109 -7.78 -8.72 1.47
C MET A 109 -7.80 -8.44 2.97
N HIS A 110 -7.08 -9.19 3.80
CA HIS A 110 -6.96 -8.93 5.23
C HIS A 110 -6.32 -7.56 5.54
N PRO A 111 -5.21 -7.12 4.93
CA PRO A 111 -4.73 -5.75 5.03
C PRO A 111 -5.74 -4.69 4.58
N LEU A 112 -6.52 -4.93 3.52
CA LEU A 112 -7.55 -4.00 3.09
C LEU A 112 -8.71 -3.93 4.10
N HIS A 113 -9.09 -5.05 4.73
CA HIS A 113 -10.03 -5.07 5.85
C HIS A 113 -9.48 -4.28 7.05
N GLY A 114 -8.25 -4.55 7.46
CA GLY A 114 -7.57 -3.82 8.54
C GLY A 114 -7.43 -2.32 8.29
N ASN A 115 -7.26 -1.90 7.03
CA ASN A 115 -7.30 -0.49 6.65
C ASN A 115 -8.65 0.17 7.00
N LEU A 116 -9.77 -0.50 6.78
CA LEU A 116 -11.08 0.03 7.17
C LEU A 116 -11.18 0.20 8.68
N ASN A 117 -10.78 -0.82 9.45
CA ASN A 117 -10.79 -0.79 10.90
C ASN A 117 -9.83 0.26 11.49
N PHE A 118 -8.64 0.44 10.90
CA PHE A 118 -7.71 1.51 11.25
C PHE A 118 -8.32 2.89 11.02
N ASN A 119 -8.97 3.09 9.87
CA ASN A 119 -9.55 4.37 9.50
C ASN A 119 -10.81 4.71 10.31
N ALA A 120 -11.47 3.77 10.95
CA ALA A 120 -12.51 4.04 11.94
C ALA A 120 -11.97 4.94 13.09
N GLY A 121 -10.75 4.67 13.57
CA GLY A 121 -10.09 5.51 14.56
C GLY A 121 -9.53 6.82 13.95
N ARG A 122 -8.74 6.69 12.87
CA ARG A 122 -8.01 7.83 12.29
C ARG A 122 -8.91 8.99 11.88
N THR A 123 -10.06 8.69 11.28
CA THR A 123 -10.99 9.71 10.79
C THR A 123 -11.79 10.40 11.89
N LEU A 124 -11.81 9.81 13.08
CA LEU A 124 -12.39 10.40 14.30
C LEU A 124 -11.34 11.13 15.16
N GLY A 125 -10.12 11.32 14.64
CA GLY A 125 -9.08 12.08 15.32
C GLY A 125 -8.21 11.28 16.29
N LEU A 126 -8.31 9.94 16.31
CA LEU A 126 -7.38 9.09 17.04
C LEU A 126 -6.00 9.14 16.35
N ASN A 127 -4.92 9.03 17.14
CA ASN A 127 -3.58 9.00 16.58
C ASN A 127 -3.26 7.64 15.92
N PHE A 128 -2.08 7.53 15.31
CA PHE A 128 -1.65 6.33 14.61
C PHE A 128 -1.73 5.06 15.48
N TYR A 129 -1.18 5.10 16.69
CA TYR A 129 -1.13 3.94 17.59
C TYR A 129 -2.50 3.57 18.17
N GLU A 130 -3.32 4.56 18.49
CA GLU A 130 -4.71 4.33 18.94
C GLU A 130 -5.54 3.68 17.82
N SER A 131 -5.32 4.09 16.58
CA SER A 131 -6.01 3.52 15.42
C SER A 131 -5.51 2.12 15.08
N PHE A 132 -4.21 1.84 15.28
CA PHE A 132 -3.66 0.48 15.21
C PHE A 132 -4.35 -0.46 16.20
N ALA A 133 -4.56 0.00 17.45
CA ALA A 133 -5.30 -0.80 18.44
C ALA A 133 -6.72 -1.13 17.95
N GLY A 134 -7.40 -0.19 17.26
CA GLY A 134 -8.70 -0.44 16.62
C GLY A 134 -8.64 -1.53 15.55
N ALA A 135 -7.64 -1.48 14.68
CA ALA A 135 -7.44 -2.52 13.65
C ALA A 135 -7.10 -3.88 14.27
N PHE A 136 -6.30 -3.90 15.34
CA PHE A 136 -5.97 -5.14 16.08
C PHE A 136 -7.19 -5.76 16.76
N ILE A 137 -8.04 -4.94 17.38
CA ILE A 137 -9.28 -5.37 18.02
C ILE A 137 -10.28 -5.88 16.96
N GLY A 138 -10.41 -5.19 15.82
CA GLY A 138 -11.27 -5.62 14.72
C GLY A 138 -10.85 -6.99 14.17
N SER A 139 -9.55 -7.18 13.91
CA SER A 139 -9.05 -8.50 13.52
C SER A 139 -9.38 -9.58 14.56
N LEU A 140 -9.20 -9.29 15.85
CA LEU A 140 -9.53 -10.23 16.91
C LEU A 140 -11.04 -10.55 16.96
N ILE A 141 -11.89 -9.54 16.75
CA ILE A 141 -13.35 -9.75 16.67
C ILE A 141 -13.70 -10.64 15.47
N TRP A 142 -13.10 -10.39 14.32
CA TRP A 142 -13.31 -11.19 13.12
C TRP A 142 -12.95 -12.66 13.37
N GLU A 143 -11.75 -12.94 13.84
CA GLU A 143 -11.24 -14.29 14.10
C GLU A 143 -12.08 -15.08 15.10
N GLN A 144 -12.63 -14.41 16.12
CA GLN A 144 -13.37 -15.10 17.17
C GLN A 144 -14.87 -15.24 16.86
N PHE A 145 -15.46 -14.29 16.12
CA PHE A 145 -16.91 -14.17 16.03
C PHE A 145 -17.48 -14.22 14.59
N ALA A 146 -16.68 -13.96 13.55
CA ALA A 146 -17.17 -13.82 12.19
C ALA A 146 -16.95 -15.06 11.31
N GLU A 147 -16.18 -16.05 11.78
CA GLU A 147 -15.84 -17.27 11.04
C GLU A 147 -16.09 -18.55 11.85
N ILE A 148 -16.29 -19.68 11.13
CA ILE A 148 -16.42 -20.99 11.75
C ILE A 148 -15.06 -21.71 11.87
N GLN A 149 -14.01 -21.24 11.19
CA GLN A 149 -12.65 -21.74 11.29
C GLN A 149 -12.03 -21.39 12.63
N PRO A 150 -11.03 -22.17 13.10
CA PRO A 150 -10.22 -21.75 14.24
C PRO A 150 -9.50 -20.44 13.94
N PRO A 151 -9.27 -19.58 14.95
CA PRO A 151 -8.61 -18.29 14.76
C PRO A 151 -7.26 -18.40 14.06
N SER A 152 -7.05 -17.52 13.09
CA SER A 152 -5.88 -17.51 12.23
C SER A 152 -4.79 -16.58 12.74
N MET A 153 -3.57 -17.09 12.97
CA MET A 153 -2.42 -16.31 13.37
C MET A 153 -1.96 -15.37 12.24
N ASN A 154 -1.98 -15.86 10.99
CA ASN A 154 -1.57 -15.04 9.85
C ASN A 154 -2.52 -13.85 9.63
N ASP A 155 -3.80 -14.02 9.88
CA ASP A 155 -4.77 -12.94 9.69
C ASP A 155 -4.72 -11.96 10.85
N GLN A 156 -4.53 -12.46 12.08
CA GLN A 156 -4.31 -11.61 13.26
C GLN A 156 -3.02 -10.78 13.16
N VAL A 157 -2.08 -11.14 12.28
CA VAL A 157 -0.90 -10.33 11.98
C VAL A 157 -1.14 -9.45 10.75
N ASN A 158 -1.55 -10.04 9.62
CA ASN A 158 -1.67 -9.31 8.36
C ASN A 158 -2.73 -8.20 8.41
N THR A 159 -3.88 -8.46 9.04
CA THR A 159 -4.97 -7.49 9.14
C THR A 159 -4.55 -6.21 9.86
N PRO A 160 -4.05 -6.23 11.11
CA PRO A 160 -3.71 -5.00 11.80
C PRO A 160 -2.41 -4.35 11.28
N PHE A 161 -1.34 -5.12 11.05
CA PHE A 161 -0.06 -4.52 10.65
C PHE A 161 -0.10 -4.02 9.20
N GLY A 162 -0.47 -4.86 8.23
CA GLY A 162 -0.62 -4.44 6.85
C GLY A 162 -1.71 -3.39 6.70
N GLY A 163 -2.85 -3.59 7.38
CA GLY A 163 -3.98 -2.67 7.36
C GLY A 163 -3.65 -1.28 7.90
N THR A 164 -2.84 -1.18 8.94
CA THR A 164 -2.40 0.11 9.49
C THR A 164 -1.54 0.88 8.49
N MET A 165 -0.61 0.23 7.81
CA MET A 165 0.25 0.89 6.84
C MET A 165 -0.52 1.37 5.62
N VAL A 166 -1.33 0.50 5.05
CA VAL A 166 -2.22 0.86 3.94
C VAL A 166 -3.22 1.93 4.38
N GLY A 167 -3.74 1.80 5.60
CA GLY A 167 -4.72 2.71 6.20
C GLY A 167 -4.18 4.11 6.43
N GLU A 168 -2.95 4.26 6.94
CA GLU A 168 -2.35 5.57 7.13
C GLU A 168 -2.07 6.26 5.81
N VAL A 169 -1.59 5.52 4.80
CA VAL A 169 -1.44 6.04 3.43
C VAL A 169 -2.80 6.50 2.89
N ALA A 170 -3.83 5.67 2.96
CA ALA A 170 -5.18 5.99 2.50
C ALA A 170 -5.75 7.23 3.22
N PHE A 171 -5.57 7.32 4.55
CA PHE A 171 -5.95 8.48 5.34
C PHE A 171 -5.26 9.76 4.85
N ARG A 172 -3.93 9.73 4.71
CA ARG A 172 -3.17 10.92 4.29
C ARG A 172 -3.48 11.34 2.87
N LEU A 173 -3.65 10.39 1.95
CA LEU A 173 -4.04 10.70 0.58
C LEU A 173 -5.45 11.27 0.49
N SER A 174 -6.41 10.72 1.25
CA SER A 174 -7.76 11.28 1.31
C SER A 174 -7.75 12.71 1.86
N ARG A 175 -6.94 12.99 2.90
CA ARG A 175 -6.74 14.33 3.44
C ARG A 175 -6.06 15.26 2.43
N LEU A 176 -5.04 14.79 1.70
CA LEU A 176 -4.38 15.56 0.64
C LEU A 176 -5.39 16.02 -0.41
N VAL A 177 -6.30 15.13 -0.84
CA VAL A 177 -7.36 15.45 -1.81
C VAL A 177 -8.37 16.44 -1.24
N LEU A 178 -8.83 16.25 0.00
CA LEU A 178 -9.81 17.14 0.63
C LEU A 178 -9.20 18.52 0.92
N ASP A 179 -8.07 18.55 1.61
CA ASP A 179 -7.48 19.77 2.15
C ASP A 179 -6.92 20.68 1.04
N SER A 180 -6.53 20.09 -0.11
CA SER A 180 -6.19 20.88 -1.30
C SER A 180 -7.39 21.67 -1.89
N GLY A 181 -8.62 21.37 -1.46
CA GLY A 181 -9.84 22.15 -1.76
C GLY A 181 -10.19 23.18 -0.68
N GLY A 182 -9.36 23.35 0.34
CA GLY A 182 -9.64 24.20 1.49
C GLY A 182 -10.78 23.68 2.35
N TYR A 183 -11.47 24.56 3.08
CA TYR A 183 -12.56 24.17 3.98
C TYR A 183 -13.87 23.77 3.28
N ALA A 184 -13.99 24.01 1.99
CA ALA A 184 -15.16 23.67 1.18
C ALA A 184 -14.74 22.89 -0.09
N PRO A 185 -14.21 21.65 0.07
CA PRO A 185 -13.79 20.87 -1.08
C PRO A 185 -14.98 20.54 -1.99
N SER A 186 -14.75 20.55 -3.30
CA SER A 186 -15.77 20.22 -4.29
C SER A 186 -16.29 18.79 -4.12
N ASN A 187 -17.48 18.51 -4.67
CA ASN A 187 -18.07 17.16 -4.61
C ASN A 187 -17.14 16.09 -5.22
N TRP A 188 -16.41 16.43 -6.29
CA TRP A 188 -15.44 15.52 -6.90
C TRP A 188 -14.29 15.17 -5.95
N ARG A 189 -13.75 16.16 -5.22
CA ARG A 189 -12.72 15.90 -4.20
C ARG A 189 -13.26 15.02 -3.09
N GLN A 190 -14.50 15.25 -2.63
CA GLN A 190 -15.14 14.42 -1.63
C GLN A 190 -15.33 12.98 -2.13
N PHE A 191 -15.74 12.80 -3.38
CA PHE A 191 -15.89 11.49 -4.02
C PHE A 191 -14.55 10.74 -4.12
N PHE A 192 -13.47 11.39 -4.56
CA PHE A 192 -12.16 10.74 -4.63
C PHE A 192 -11.56 10.45 -3.24
N ALA A 193 -11.77 11.34 -2.30
CA ALA A 193 -11.39 11.08 -0.91
C ALA A 193 -12.15 9.90 -0.31
N PHE A 194 -13.45 9.74 -0.66
CA PHE A 194 -14.25 8.57 -0.29
C PHE A 194 -13.68 7.27 -0.90
N LEU A 195 -13.27 7.29 -2.16
CA LEU A 195 -12.67 6.09 -2.80
C LEU A 195 -11.34 5.68 -2.13
N LEU A 196 -10.55 6.65 -1.70
CA LEU A 196 -9.29 6.41 -1.00
C LEU A 196 -9.52 5.94 0.44
N ASN A 197 -10.51 6.51 1.11
CA ASN A 197 -10.85 6.22 2.50
C ASN A 197 -12.38 6.16 2.68
N PRO A 198 -13.01 5.00 2.42
CA PRO A 198 -14.46 4.86 2.50
C PRO A 198 -15.04 5.17 3.88
N VAL A 199 -14.38 4.74 4.96
CA VAL A 199 -14.81 5.01 6.33
C VAL A 199 -14.78 6.51 6.61
N GLY A 200 -13.71 7.20 6.21
CA GLY A 200 -13.64 8.66 6.32
C GLY A 200 -14.70 9.39 5.53
N GLY A 201 -15.06 8.84 4.35
CA GLY A 201 -16.16 9.38 3.55
C GLY A 201 -17.53 9.19 4.24
N VAL A 202 -17.79 8.02 4.82
CA VAL A 202 -19.02 7.74 5.61
C VAL A 202 -19.07 8.67 6.82
N ASN A 203 -17.97 8.82 7.55
CA ASN A 203 -17.88 9.71 8.71
C ASN A 203 -18.15 11.18 8.35
N ARG A 204 -17.67 11.60 7.17
CA ARG A 204 -17.95 12.93 6.67
C ARG A 204 -19.42 13.12 6.30
N LEU A 205 -20.08 12.10 5.76
CA LEU A 205 -21.52 12.12 5.48
C LEU A 205 -22.34 12.15 6.78
N ALA A 206 -21.96 11.35 7.79
CA ALA A 206 -22.69 11.22 9.05
C ALA A 206 -22.48 12.42 9.99
N PHE A 207 -21.25 12.93 10.07
CA PHE A 207 -20.83 13.93 11.07
C PHE A 207 -20.39 15.27 10.46
N GLY A 208 -20.40 15.41 9.13
CA GLY A 208 -19.90 16.60 8.44
C GLY A 208 -18.41 16.81 8.68
N THR A 209 -18.03 18.05 9.05
CA THR A 209 -16.64 18.43 9.31
C THR A 209 -16.22 18.30 10.79
N LYS A 210 -17.10 17.76 11.65
CA LYS A 210 -16.94 17.73 13.10
C LYS A 210 -15.62 17.09 13.59
N TYR A 211 -15.11 16.09 12.87
CA TYR A 211 -13.87 15.39 13.18
C TYR A 211 -12.74 15.67 12.19
N HIS A 212 -12.97 16.56 11.23
CA HIS A 212 -12.01 16.79 10.15
C HIS A 212 -10.69 17.42 10.63
N GLY A 213 -10.72 18.18 11.70
CA GLY A 213 -9.56 18.91 12.21
C GLY A 213 -9.16 20.10 11.32
N PRO A 214 -8.06 20.78 11.66
CA PRO A 214 -7.48 21.83 10.83
C PRO A 214 -6.99 21.26 9.49
N LEU A 215 -6.91 22.11 8.47
CA LEU A 215 -6.30 21.71 7.20
C LEU A 215 -4.86 21.26 7.46
N LEU A 216 -4.54 20.07 6.97
CA LEU A 216 -3.16 19.61 6.98
C LEU A 216 -2.42 20.37 5.87
N LEU A 217 -1.33 21.02 6.24
CA LEU A 217 -0.36 21.52 5.28
C LEU A 217 0.45 20.30 4.80
N PRO A 218 0.21 19.79 3.57
CA PRO A 218 1.00 18.66 3.12
C PRO A 218 2.44 19.12 2.96
N PRO A 219 3.42 18.33 3.40
CA PRO A 219 4.81 18.53 2.99
C PRO A 219 4.92 18.34 1.48
N SER A 220 6.06 18.67 0.92
CA SER A 220 6.36 18.38 -0.49
C SER A 220 6.08 16.90 -0.80
N TRP A 221 5.42 16.64 -1.92
CA TRP A 221 5.06 15.29 -2.33
C TRP A 221 5.19 15.14 -3.85
N LEU A 222 5.32 13.92 -4.30
CA LEU A 222 5.37 13.53 -5.70
C LEU A 222 4.42 12.37 -5.93
N GLY A 223 3.57 12.46 -6.96
CA GLY A 223 2.66 11.39 -7.36
C GLY A 223 2.74 11.09 -8.84
N GLU A 224 2.70 9.82 -9.19
CA GLU A 224 2.62 9.31 -10.55
C GLU A 224 1.45 8.34 -10.67
N PHE A 225 0.62 8.53 -11.66
CA PHE A 225 -0.42 7.58 -12.04
C PHE A 225 -0.20 7.16 -13.48
N ARG A 226 -0.16 5.86 -13.74
CA ARG A 226 0.25 5.27 -15.03
C ARG A 226 -0.83 4.32 -15.54
N VAL A 227 -1.13 4.43 -16.83
CA VAL A 227 -2.00 3.50 -17.56
C VAL A 227 -1.29 3.09 -18.85
N GLY A 228 -1.19 1.82 -19.11
CA GLY A 228 -0.43 1.36 -20.27
C GLY A 228 -0.56 -0.12 -20.57
N THR A 229 0.41 -0.60 -21.33
CA THR A 229 0.53 -2.00 -21.71
C THR A 229 1.89 -2.52 -21.30
N VAL A 230 1.90 -3.74 -20.81
CA VAL A 230 3.13 -4.46 -20.46
C VAL A 230 3.22 -5.75 -21.25
N ILE A 231 4.44 -6.17 -21.54
CA ILE A 231 4.77 -7.52 -22.00
C ILE A 231 5.43 -8.21 -20.82
N ALA A 232 4.72 -9.19 -20.26
CA ALA A 232 5.20 -9.97 -19.13
C ALA A 232 5.71 -11.33 -19.63
N GLY A 233 6.91 -11.70 -19.20
CA GLY A 233 7.51 -13.01 -19.40
C GLY A 233 7.80 -13.67 -18.07
N SER A 234 7.51 -14.97 -17.96
CA SER A 234 7.81 -15.75 -16.76
C SER A 234 8.39 -17.11 -17.12
N GLU A 235 9.27 -17.60 -16.29
CA GLU A 235 9.89 -18.93 -16.41
C GLU A 235 9.85 -19.64 -15.05
N LYS A 236 9.44 -20.90 -15.08
CA LYS A 236 9.51 -21.80 -13.93
C LYS A 236 10.27 -23.05 -14.33
N THR A 237 11.32 -23.38 -13.61
CA THR A 237 12.01 -24.65 -13.75
C THR A 237 11.33 -25.67 -12.84
N GLN A 238 10.81 -26.75 -13.43
CA GLN A 238 10.21 -27.86 -12.70
C GLN A 238 11.27 -28.81 -12.14
N ALA A 239 10.90 -29.64 -11.17
CA ALA A 239 11.80 -30.62 -10.53
C ALA A 239 12.45 -31.62 -11.50
N ASN A 240 11.80 -31.89 -12.64
CA ASN A 240 12.33 -32.76 -13.71
C ASN A 240 13.25 -32.03 -14.71
N GLY A 241 13.59 -30.77 -14.44
CA GLY A 241 14.38 -29.91 -15.34
C GLY A 241 13.59 -29.30 -16.51
N ALA A 242 12.29 -29.60 -16.64
CA ALA A 242 11.45 -28.97 -17.63
C ALA A 242 11.27 -27.46 -17.30
N ARG A 243 11.27 -26.64 -18.34
CA ARG A 243 11.00 -25.20 -18.23
C ARG A 243 9.64 -24.90 -18.80
N ASP A 244 8.85 -24.21 -18.00
CA ASP A 244 7.57 -23.65 -18.44
C ASP A 244 7.73 -22.13 -18.56
N SER A 245 7.38 -21.59 -19.71
CA SER A 245 7.50 -20.14 -19.97
C SER A 245 6.22 -19.59 -20.56
N THR A 246 5.82 -18.44 -20.08
CA THR A 246 4.64 -17.71 -20.55
C THR A 246 5.05 -16.30 -20.92
N VAL A 247 4.62 -15.84 -22.09
CA VAL A 247 4.82 -14.45 -22.53
C VAL A 247 3.52 -13.93 -23.10
N GLY A 248 3.14 -12.73 -22.74
CA GLY A 248 1.92 -12.12 -23.28
C GLY A 248 1.78 -10.63 -22.99
N PRO A 249 0.97 -9.92 -23.80
CA PRO A 249 0.62 -8.54 -23.52
C PRO A 249 -0.48 -8.47 -22.47
N TRP A 250 -0.36 -7.49 -21.57
CA TRP A 250 -1.28 -7.22 -20.46
C TRP A 250 -1.61 -5.75 -20.42
N GLY A 251 -2.86 -5.39 -20.12
CA GLY A 251 -3.21 -4.04 -19.70
C GLY A 251 -2.75 -3.80 -18.28
N SER A 252 -2.12 -2.65 -18.00
CA SER A 252 -1.54 -2.35 -16.70
C SER A 252 -1.94 -0.97 -16.21
N VAL A 253 -2.22 -0.87 -14.92
CA VAL A 253 -2.34 0.39 -14.19
C VAL A 253 -1.39 0.37 -13.01
N SER A 254 -0.78 1.51 -12.70
CA SER A 254 0.06 1.64 -11.50
C SER A 254 0.01 3.06 -10.94
N ALA A 255 0.27 3.17 -9.66
CA ALA A 255 0.42 4.43 -8.96
C ALA A 255 1.66 4.38 -8.07
N HIS A 256 2.32 5.52 -7.92
CA HIS A 256 3.44 5.70 -7.03
C HIS A 256 3.34 7.07 -6.37
N ILE A 257 3.60 7.14 -5.08
CA ILE A 257 3.63 8.39 -4.33
C ILE A 257 4.78 8.41 -3.35
N VAL A 258 5.42 9.57 -3.23
CA VAL A 258 6.33 9.95 -2.16
C VAL A 258 5.73 11.14 -1.44
N TYR A 259 5.48 11.02 -0.17
CA TYR A 259 4.94 12.04 0.70
C TYR A 259 5.98 12.43 1.75
N GLY A 260 6.17 13.72 1.99
CA GLY A 260 7.25 14.19 2.85
C GLY A 260 8.63 13.95 2.23
N ILE A 261 8.92 14.64 1.12
CA ILE A 261 10.16 14.41 0.36
C ILE A 261 11.39 14.71 1.22
N PRO A 262 12.32 13.75 1.39
CA PRO A 262 13.54 13.95 2.17
C PRO A 262 14.37 15.10 1.64
N GLY A 263 14.90 15.93 2.55
CA GLY A 263 15.75 17.06 2.19
C GLY A 263 15.02 18.33 1.76
N THR A 264 13.68 18.35 1.77
CA THR A 264 12.92 19.59 1.56
C THR A 264 12.78 20.38 2.87
N PRO A 265 12.77 21.74 2.79
CA PRO A 265 12.72 22.58 4.00
C PRO A 265 11.40 22.52 4.78
N ASP A 266 10.33 22.08 4.14
CA ASP A 266 8.98 21.96 4.70
C ASP A 266 8.69 20.60 5.34
N LEU A 267 9.64 19.69 5.33
CA LEU A 267 9.51 18.39 5.98
C LEU A 267 9.67 18.54 7.50
N GLU A 268 8.61 18.26 8.22
CA GLU A 268 8.59 18.16 9.68
C GLU A 268 8.23 16.75 10.09
N LEU A 269 9.05 16.12 10.92
CA LEU A 269 8.85 14.76 11.42
C LEU A 269 8.31 14.82 12.85
N LYS A 270 6.98 14.76 13.01
CA LYS A 270 6.27 14.86 14.29
C LYS A 270 5.51 13.60 14.67
N GLN A 271 5.13 12.80 13.68
CA GLN A 271 4.29 11.62 13.87
C GLN A 271 4.63 10.57 12.81
N PRO A 272 4.27 9.28 13.06
CA PRO A 272 4.48 8.23 12.07
C PRO A 272 3.94 8.60 10.69
N PHE A 273 4.65 8.20 9.64
CA PHE A 273 4.30 8.46 8.24
C PHE A 273 4.31 9.94 7.81
N ASP A 274 4.97 10.85 8.54
CA ASP A 274 5.27 12.19 8.00
C ASP A 274 6.19 12.13 6.78
N HIS A 275 6.94 11.03 6.65
CA HIS A 275 7.52 10.56 5.39
C HIS A 275 7.02 9.15 5.09
N PHE A 276 6.50 8.94 3.89
CA PHE A 276 6.21 7.60 3.38
C PHE A 276 6.36 7.54 1.86
N GLU A 277 6.53 6.34 1.38
CA GLU A 277 6.46 5.99 -0.03
C GLU A 277 5.51 4.81 -0.22
N ALA A 278 4.63 4.91 -1.20
CA ALA A 278 3.70 3.86 -1.54
C ALA A 278 3.62 3.66 -3.04
N SER A 279 3.57 2.42 -3.48
CA SER A 279 3.32 2.08 -4.86
C SER A 279 2.38 0.89 -4.97
N GLY A 280 1.55 0.90 -6.01
CA GLY A 280 0.67 -0.20 -6.34
C GLY A 280 0.62 -0.42 -7.83
N SER A 281 0.51 -1.66 -8.26
CA SER A 281 0.30 -2.01 -9.66
C SER A 281 -0.68 -3.16 -9.80
N LEU A 282 -1.41 -3.17 -10.91
CA LEU A 282 -2.29 -4.26 -11.31
C LEU A 282 -2.18 -4.43 -12.81
N SER A 283 -1.89 -5.65 -13.26
CA SER A 283 -1.89 -5.98 -14.68
C SER A 283 -2.83 -7.15 -14.96
N LEU A 284 -3.62 -7.01 -16.01
CA LEU A 284 -4.66 -7.94 -16.41
C LEU A 284 -4.47 -8.36 -17.86
N THR A 285 -4.70 -9.63 -18.15
CA THR A 285 -4.83 -10.15 -19.51
C THR A 285 -6.29 -10.31 -19.92
N SER A 286 -6.56 -10.49 -21.20
CA SER A 286 -7.89 -10.82 -21.71
C SER A 286 -8.33 -12.23 -21.31
N ASP A 287 -7.40 -13.13 -21.04
CA ASP A 287 -7.70 -14.47 -20.53
C ASP A 287 -8.00 -14.40 -19.02
N ILE A 288 -9.28 -14.61 -18.70
CA ILE A 288 -9.77 -14.56 -17.32
C ILE A 288 -9.34 -15.75 -16.46
N THR A 289 -8.78 -16.79 -17.06
CA THR A 289 -8.25 -17.97 -16.34
C THR A 289 -6.84 -17.71 -15.81
N VAL A 290 -6.15 -16.71 -16.34
CA VAL A 290 -4.82 -16.30 -15.90
C VAL A 290 -4.96 -15.33 -14.72
N GLN A 291 -4.29 -15.64 -13.63
CA GLN A 291 -4.30 -14.76 -12.45
C GLN A 291 -3.66 -13.41 -12.78
N PRO A 292 -4.21 -12.30 -12.27
CA PRO A 292 -3.60 -11.00 -12.42
C PRO A 292 -2.23 -10.95 -11.75
N THR A 293 -1.35 -10.08 -12.24
CA THR A 293 -0.17 -9.69 -11.48
C THR A 293 -0.47 -8.41 -10.72
N ALA A 294 -0.01 -8.32 -9.50
CA ALA A 294 -0.19 -7.13 -8.68
C ALA A 294 0.99 -6.91 -7.73
N SER A 295 1.15 -5.66 -7.33
CA SER A 295 2.01 -5.28 -6.21
C SER A 295 1.34 -4.20 -5.37
N LEU A 296 1.62 -4.23 -4.08
CA LEU A 296 1.32 -3.15 -3.13
C LEU A 296 2.51 -3.05 -2.19
N LEU A 297 3.24 -1.95 -2.30
CA LEU A 297 4.44 -1.71 -1.53
C LEU A 297 4.23 -0.41 -0.76
N VAL A 298 4.32 -0.48 0.54
CA VAL A 298 4.19 0.68 1.45
C VAL A 298 5.36 0.67 2.40
N ARG A 299 6.04 1.79 2.53
CA ARG A 299 7.05 2.02 3.56
C ARG A 299 6.88 3.41 4.16
N GLY A 300 6.97 3.51 5.47
CA GLY A 300 6.81 4.77 6.19
C GLY A 300 7.76 4.89 7.35
N LEU A 301 8.17 6.12 7.64
CA LEU A 301 8.99 6.44 8.80
C LEU A 301 8.12 6.36 10.06
N LEU A 302 8.49 5.52 11.02
CA LEU A 302 7.83 5.46 12.34
C LEU A 302 8.42 6.49 13.31
N LEU A 303 9.73 6.55 13.38
CA LEU A 303 10.51 7.41 14.27
C LEU A 303 11.78 7.84 13.54
N GLY A 304 12.14 9.09 13.62
CA GLY A 304 13.38 9.56 13.00
C GLY A 304 13.58 11.04 13.10
N ASP A 305 14.63 11.50 12.45
CA ASP A 305 14.98 12.91 12.41
C ASP A 305 15.52 13.29 11.02
N THR A 306 15.52 14.58 10.74
CA THR A 306 16.07 15.13 9.52
C THR A 306 17.58 15.16 9.55
N LEU A 307 18.21 15.01 8.38
CA LEU A 307 19.65 15.08 8.18
C LEU A 307 20.02 16.38 7.45
N SER A 308 21.09 17.03 7.94
CA SER A 308 21.70 18.16 7.25
C SER A 308 22.99 17.72 6.55
N LEU A 309 23.13 18.06 5.27
CA LEU A 309 24.31 17.83 4.47
C LEU A 309 24.95 19.18 4.09
N GLY A 310 26.09 19.51 4.71
CA GLY A 310 26.75 20.80 4.49
C GLY A 310 25.94 22.01 4.95
N GLY A 311 25.16 21.88 6.03
CA GLY A 311 24.33 22.95 6.59
C GLY A 311 23.02 23.20 5.86
N GLN A 312 22.65 22.36 4.88
CA GLN A 312 21.39 22.39 4.18
C GLN A 312 20.57 21.13 4.47
N PRO A 313 19.23 21.17 4.41
CA PRO A 313 18.44 19.96 4.47
C PRO A 313 18.90 18.95 3.43
N GLY A 314 19.22 17.73 3.84
CA GLY A 314 19.84 16.74 2.97
C GLY A 314 19.21 15.36 3.05
N GLY A 315 18.22 15.16 3.92
CA GLY A 315 17.55 13.88 4.04
C GLY A 315 16.92 13.65 5.40
N LEU A 316 16.70 12.38 5.70
CA LEU A 316 16.20 11.90 6.99
C LEU A 316 16.79 10.51 7.30
N TRP A 317 16.72 10.11 8.53
CA TRP A 317 17.06 8.77 9.00
C TRP A 317 16.12 8.33 10.11
N GLY A 318 16.00 7.04 10.33
CA GLY A 318 15.19 6.57 11.45
C GLY A 318 14.81 5.11 11.36
N LEU A 319 13.79 4.76 12.13
CA LEU A 319 13.13 3.47 12.11
C LEU A 319 11.97 3.53 11.12
N PHE A 320 12.02 2.68 10.12
CA PHE A 320 10.97 2.51 9.11
C PHE A 320 10.15 1.26 9.39
N THR A 321 8.98 1.22 8.80
CA THR A 321 8.15 0.03 8.69
C THR A 321 7.67 -0.10 7.27
N SER A 322 7.52 -1.34 6.80
CA SER A 322 7.04 -1.64 5.46
C SER A 322 5.96 -2.72 5.45
N TYR A 323 5.12 -2.68 4.44
CA TYR A 323 4.25 -3.76 4.04
C TYR A 323 4.40 -3.99 2.54
N ASP A 324 4.87 -5.15 2.17
CA ASP A 324 5.11 -5.56 0.81
C ASP A 324 4.20 -6.72 0.43
N PHE A 325 3.53 -6.58 -0.70
CA PHE A 325 2.81 -7.64 -1.40
C PHE A 325 3.22 -7.58 -2.86
N ILE A 326 3.85 -8.64 -3.36
CA ILE A 326 4.30 -8.76 -4.76
C ILE A 326 3.82 -10.12 -5.28
N ALA A 327 3.01 -10.09 -6.32
CA ALA A 327 2.45 -11.27 -6.95
C ALA A 327 2.67 -11.21 -8.48
N PRO A 328 3.90 -11.48 -8.96
CA PRO A 328 4.13 -11.75 -10.37
C PRO A 328 3.45 -13.06 -10.76
N HIS A 329 3.44 -13.38 -12.06
CA HIS A 329 2.67 -14.51 -12.56
C HIS A 329 3.06 -15.87 -11.97
N VAL A 330 4.31 -16.07 -11.55
CA VAL A 330 4.86 -17.41 -11.20
C VAL A 330 5.11 -17.63 -9.71
N PHE A 331 5.21 -16.57 -8.91
CA PHE A 331 5.40 -16.68 -7.47
C PHE A 331 4.73 -15.53 -6.73
N ARG A 332 4.79 -15.55 -5.42
CA ARG A 332 4.21 -14.54 -4.53
C ARG A 332 5.11 -14.32 -3.34
N VAL A 333 5.19 -13.09 -2.88
CA VAL A 333 5.88 -12.71 -1.65
C VAL A 333 5.09 -11.65 -0.91
N GLN A 334 5.09 -11.76 0.40
CA GLN A 334 4.52 -10.79 1.32
C GLN A 334 5.47 -10.63 2.50
N GLY A 335 5.61 -9.43 3.00
CA GLY A 335 6.39 -9.13 4.19
C GLY A 335 5.83 -7.93 4.95
N PHE A 336 5.85 -8.04 6.27
CA PHE A 336 5.74 -6.92 7.19
C PHE A 336 7.11 -6.70 7.79
N GLY A 337 7.69 -5.51 7.60
CA GLY A 337 9.05 -5.18 7.99
C GLY A 337 9.15 -4.02 8.98
N VAL A 338 10.21 -4.06 9.79
CA VAL A 338 10.63 -2.94 10.62
C VAL A 338 12.16 -2.92 10.69
N GLY A 339 12.76 -1.75 10.49
CA GLY A 339 14.21 -1.63 10.50
C GLY A 339 14.75 -0.22 10.29
N PRO A 340 16.05 -0.03 10.49
CA PRO A 340 16.70 1.25 10.25
C PRO A 340 16.77 1.57 8.75
N GLY A 341 16.68 2.86 8.47
CA GLY A 341 16.83 3.37 7.11
C GLY A 341 17.29 4.81 7.04
N VAL A 342 17.72 5.19 5.85
CA VAL A 342 18.11 6.54 5.52
C VAL A 342 17.59 6.90 4.13
N ALA A 343 17.08 8.12 3.99
CA ALA A 343 16.69 8.69 2.72
C ALA A 343 17.38 10.04 2.53
N LEU A 344 18.14 10.19 1.47
CA LEU A 344 19.00 11.34 1.19
C LEU A 344 18.55 12.04 -0.08
N MET A 345 18.81 13.35 -0.14
CA MET A 345 18.63 14.16 -1.34
C MET A 345 19.85 15.06 -1.55
N LYS A 346 20.31 15.12 -2.77
CA LYS A 346 21.35 16.04 -3.19
C LYS A 346 21.02 16.67 -4.53
N ARG A 347 21.21 18.00 -4.61
CA ARG A 347 20.96 18.77 -5.84
C ARG A 347 22.27 19.34 -6.39
N TRP A 348 22.43 19.26 -7.71
CA TRP A 348 23.51 19.86 -8.49
C TRP A 348 22.92 20.61 -9.69
N GLY A 349 22.71 21.90 -9.55
CA GLY A 349 22.04 22.71 -10.57
C GLY A 349 20.62 22.21 -10.84
N SER A 350 20.35 21.78 -12.06
CA SER A 350 19.04 21.22 -12.48
C SER A 350 18.94 19.70 -12.28
N PHE A 351 19.98 19.03 -11.81
CA PHE A 351 19.94 17.62 -11.48
C PHE A 351 19.72 17.42 -9.98
N GLU A 352 18.80 16.54 -9.61
CA GLU A 352 18.54 16.16 -8.24
C GLU A 352 18.53 14.64 -8.12
N LEU A 353 19.25 14.11 -7.14
CA LEU A 353 19.30 12.69 -6.83
C LEU A 353 18.74 12.44 -5.44
N HIS A 354 17.79 11.52 -5.37
CA HIS A 354 17.30 10.93 -4.13
C HIS A 354 17.82 9.50 -4.03
N GLY A 355 18.20 9.10 -2.82
CA GLY A 355 18.60 7.73 -2.53
C GLY A 355 17.98 7.27 -1.22
N THR A 356 17.34 6.12 -1.21
CA THR A 356 16.77 5.51 0.00
C THR A 356 17.35 4.12 0.17
N THR A 357 17.78 3.79 1.37
CA THR A 357 18.16 2.43 1.74
C THR A 357 17.56 2.04 3.08
N LEU A 358 17.11 0.81 3.18
CA LEU A 358 16.50 0.21 4.36
C LEU A 358 17.10 -1.18 4.56
N ALA A 359 17.21 -1.60 5.82
CA ALA A 359 17.47 -2.98 6.18
C ALA A 359 16.49 -3.36 7.29
N GLU A 360 15.60 -4.28 7.01
CA GLU A 360 14.46 -4.57 7.88
C GLU A 360 14.48 -6.03 8.36
N PHE A 361 14.06 -6.22 9.58
CA PHE A 361 13.62 -7.51 10.09
C PHE A 361 12.15 -7.69 9.73
N LEU A 362 11.81 -8.85 9.17
CA LEU A 362 10.45 -9.25 8.83
C LEU A 362 9.98 -10.24 9.89
N PRO A 363 9.31 -9.83 10.96
CA PRO A 363 8.77 -10.77 11.96
C PRO A 363 7.73 -11.70 11.36
N TRP A 364 7.08 -11.27 10.28
CA TRP A 364 6.10 -12.04 9.53
C TRP A 364 6.29 -11.80 8.04
N SER A 365 6.61 -12.88 7.35
CA SER A 365 6.75 -12.88 5.90
C SER A 365 6.24 -14.19 5.32
N GLY A 366 5.85 -14.17 4.05
CA GLY A 366 5.36 -15.35 3.36
C GLY A 366 5.83 -15.39 1.92
N GLY A 367 6.13 -16.58 1.43
CA GLY A 367 6.51 -16.83 0.06
C GLY A 367 5.90 -18.11 -0.49
N GLY A 368 5.72 -18.16 -1.81
CA GLY A 368 5.18 -19.34 -2.46
C GLY A 368 5.12 -19.24 -3.96
N SER A 369 4.94 -20.37 -4.65
CA SER A 369 4.68 -20.41 -6.08
C SER A 369 3.23 -20.08 -6.40
N THR A 370 2.97 -19.65 -7.64
CA THR A 370 1.62 -19.69 -8.20
C THR A 370 1.38 -21.09 -8.74
N ILE A 371 0.56 -21.88 -8.04
CA ILE A 371 0.20 -23.25 -8.47
C ILE A 371 -1.28 -23.29 -8.87
N PRO A 372 -1.68 -24.22 -9.79
CA PRO A 372 -3.07 -24.47 -10.07
C PRO A 372 -3.83 -24.94 -8.81
N LEU A 373 -5.07 -24.52 -8.73
CA LEU A 373 -6.05 -24.77 -7.67
C LEU A 373 -5.86 -26.08 -6.90
N GLY A 374 -5.73 -25.98 -5.57
CA GLY A 374 -5.84 -27.09 -4.63
C GLY A 374 -4.56 -27.56 -3.98
N VAL A 375 -3.40 -27.03 -4.32
CA VAL A 375 -2.14 -27.32 -3.63
C VAL A 375 -1.57 -26.03 -3.07
N ARG A 376 -1.47 -25.97 -1.75
CA ARG A 376 -0.81 -24.88 -1.04
C ARG A 376 0.70 -25.08 -1.11
N ASP A 377 1.44 -24.09 -1.64
CA ASP A 377 2.91 -24.11 -1.62
C ASP A 377 3.52 -22.85 -1.00
N TYR A 378 2.71 -21.99 -0.41
CA TYR A 378 3.24 -20.85 0.35
C TYR A 378 3.41 -21.21 1.83
N HIS A 379 4.36 -20.58 2.47
CA HIS A 379 4.69 -20.76 3.87
C HIS A 379 4.95 -19.40 4.52
N TYR A 380 4.87 -19.38 5.84
CA TYR A 380 5.15 -18.22 6.65
C TYR A 380 6.36 -18.45 7.56
N GLY A 381 7.09 -17.36 7.83
CA GLY A 381 8.17 -17.34 8.79
C GLY A 381 8.79 -15.96 8.94
N PRO A 382 9.68 -15.80 9.92
CA PRO A 382 10.48 -14.60 10.02
C PRO A 382 11.49 -14.53 8.89
N GLY A 383 11.91 -13.32 8.56
CA GLY A 383 12.86 -13.06 7.50
C GLY A 383 13.58 -11.74 7.68
N GLY A 384 14.17 -11.29 6.61
CA GLY A 384 14.75 -9.95 6.50
C GLY A 384 14.72 -9.48 5.06
N ASP A 385 14.80 -8.18 4.89
CA ASP A 385 14.99 -7.60 3.56
C ASP A 385 15.95 -6.42 3.57
N VAL A 386 16.42 -6.10 2.37
CA VAL A 386 17.16 -4.87 2.09
C VAL A 386 16.54 -4.23 0.87
N VAL A 387 16.32 -2.92 0.98
CA VAL A 387 15.80 -2.07 -0.10
C VAL A 387 16.83 -1.02 -0.46
N LEU A 388 17.05 -0.83 -1.74
CA LEU A 388 17.81 0.29 -2.30
C LEU A 388 16.99 0.95 -3.40
N GLU A 389 16.77 2.25 -3.31
CA GLU A 389 16.14 3.04 -4.35
C GLU A 389 16.98 4.26 -4.69
N LEU A 390 17.10 4.54 -5.97
CA LEU A 390 17.71 5.76 -6.52
C LEU A 390 16.71 6.41 -7.47
N ARG A 391 16.48 7.71 -7.29
CA ARG A 391 15.63 8.50 -8.18
C ARG A 391 16.38 9.74 -8.62
N GLY A 392 16.52 9.92 -9.93
CA GLY A 392 17.15 11.07 -10.55
C GLY A 392 16.11 11.98 -11.20
N HIS A 393 16.17 13.28 -10.93
CA HIS A 393 15.38 14.30 -11.60
C HIS A 393 16.30 15.15 -12.47
N PHE A 394 16.07 15.19 -13.76
CA PHE A 394 16.83 15.99 -14.73
C PHE A 394 15.98 17.18 -15.18
N GLY A 395 16.13 18.29 -14.47
CA GLY A 395 15.25 19.44 -14.61
C GLY A 395 13.81 19.06 -14.26
N ASP A 396 12.87 19.66 -15.00
CA ASP A 396 11.43 19.44 -14.88
C ASP A 396 10.90 18.37 -15.86
N ARG A 397 11.79 17.70 -16.64
CA ARG A 397 11.36 16.88 -17.77
C ARG A 397 11.57 15.39 -17.60
N VAL A 398 12.66 14.95 -16.99
CA VAL A 398 12.99 13.52 -16.95
C VAL A 398 13.15 13.05 -15.50
N ILE A 399 12.44 11.97 -15.18
CA ILE A 399 12.64 11.21 -13.94
C ILE A 399 13.18 9.84 -14.30
N THR A 400 14.18 9.41 -13.56
CA THR A 400 14.63 8.02 -13.57
C THR A 400 14.42 7.43 -12.20
N ARG A 401 14.02 6.16 -12.12
CA ARG A 401 13.93 5.40 -10.89
C ARG A 401 14.60 4.05 -11.08
N LEU A 402 15.45 3.69 -10.13
CA LEU A 402 16.03 2.36 -9.98
C LEU A 402 15.69 1.87 -8.60
N GLU A 403 15.14 0.68 -8.49
CA GLU A 403 14.80 0.03 -7.22
C GLU A 403 15.32 -1.39 -7.23
N GLY A 404 15.93 -1.81 -6.12
CA GLY A 404 16.33 -3.18 -5.85
C GLY A 404 15.86 -3.59 -4.47
N ARG A 405 15.36 -4.83 -4.36
CA ARG A 405 14.98 -5.47 -3.10
C ARG A 405 15.51 -6.88 -3.05
N GLN A 406 15.92 -7.29 -1.86
CA GLN A 406 16.33 -8.67 -1.58
C GLN A 406 15.64 -9.13 -0.31
N TYR A 407 14.89 -10.24 -0.41
CA TYR A 407 14.22 -10.88 0.71
C TYR A 407 14.88 -12.21 1.03
N TRP A 408 15.00 -12.50 2.32
CA TRP A 408 15.36 -13.81 2.88
C TRP A 408 14.23 -14.23 3.81
N ILE A 409 13.49 -15.27 3.44
CA ILE A 409 12.30 -15.72 4.16
C ILE A 409 12.54 -17.14 4.64
N THR A 410 12.19 -17.41 5.90
CA THR A 410 12.20 -18.78 6.45
C THR A 410 10.79 -19.34 6.49
N GLY A 411 10.65 -20.65 6.37
CA GLY A 411 9.39 -21.37 6.59
C GLY A 411 9.25 -21.86 8.04
N ALA A 412 9.79 -21.11 9.01
CA ALA A 412 9.87 -21.57 10.39
C ALA A 412 8.50 -21.82 11.04
N TYR A 413 7.44 -21.17 10.55
CA TYR A 413 6.09 -21.35 11.06
C TYR A 413 5.30 -22.48 10.34
N ALA A 414 5.91 -23.15 9.36
CA ALA A 414 5.25 -24.18 8.56
C ALA A 414 6.08 -25.45 8.38
N ASN A 415 7.05 -25.47 7.47
CA ASN A 415 7.69 -26.70 7.00
C ASN A 415 9.22 -26.66 6.99
N GLY A 416 9.85 -25.60 7.51
CA GLY A 416 11.30 -25.43 7.54
C GLY A 416 11.93 -25.10 6.18
N SER A 417 11.15 -24.67 5.19
CA SER A 417 11.65 -24.17 3.91
C SER A 417 12.38 -22.84 4.08
N SER A 418 13.10 -22.40 3.04
CA SER A 418 13.68 -21.06 2.97
C SER A 418 13.58 -20.52 1.56
N GLU A 419 13.51 -19.19 1.44
CA GLU A 419 13.43 -18.52 0.16
C GLU A 419 14.37 -17.33 0.08
N ASP A 420 15.00 -17.20 -1.08
CA ASP A 420 15.72 -16.02 -1.53
C ASP A 420 14.96 -15.40 -2.70
N ILE A 421 14.52 -14.14 -2.53
CA ILE A 421 13.76 -13.44 -3.55
C ILE A 421 14.42 -12.11 -3.84
N SER A 422 14.80 -11.91 -5.09
CA SER A 422 15.32 -10.64 -5.61
C SER A 422 14.28 -9.97 -6.50
N TYR A 423 14.12 -8.67 -6.35
CA TYR A 423 13.28 -7.84 -7.19
C TYR A 423 14.06 -6.61 -7.64
N GLY A 424 13.91 -6.24 -8.90
CA GLY A 424 14.49 -5.04 -9.47
C GLY A 424 13.52 -4.31 -10.40
N LYS A 425 13.57 -2.99 -10.38
CA LYS A 425 12.75 -2.13 -11.22
C LYS A 425 13.59 -0.97 -11.75
N ALA A 426 13.36 -0.64 -13.01
CA ALA A 426 13.93 0.54 -13.66
C ALA A 426 12.83 1.27 -14.44
N ASP A 427 12.66 2.55 -14.16
CA ASP A 427 11.70 3.42 -14.86
C ASP A 427 12.40 4.64 -15.44
N VAL A 428 11.96 5.06 -16.61
CA VAL A 428 12.28 6.37 -17.18
C VAL A 428 10.97 7.04 -17.57
N THR A 429 10.66 8.15 -16.92
CA THR A 429 9.47 8.99 -17.19
C THR A 429 9.91 10.28 -17.85
N VAL A 430 9.30 10.62 -18.97
CA VAL A 430 9.51 11.89 -19.68
C VAL A 430 8.23 12.69 -19.60
N ARG A 431 8.29 13.89 -19.01
CA ARG A 431 7.21 14.88 -19.06
C ARG A 431 7.15 15.48 -20.46
N ILE A 432 5.98 15.39 -21.08
CA ILE A 432 5.73 15.93 -22.42
C ILE A 432 5.16 17.35 -22.31
N TYR A 433 4.11 17.52 -21.53
CA TYR A 433 3.44 18.80 -21.32
C TYR A 433 2.61 18.80 -20.03
N GLY A 434 2.73 19.83 -19.22
CA GLY A 434 1.97 19.98 -17.95
C GLY A 434 2.13 18.76 -17.06
N ILE A 435 1.03 18.10 -16.73
CA ILE A 435 1.02 16.85 -15.95
C ILE A 435 1.22 15.58 -16.82
N HIS A 436 1.25 15.73 -18.14
CA HIS A 436 1.25 14.60 -19.06
C HIS A 436 2.66 14.14 -19.37
N GLY A 437 2.91 12.86 -19.25
CA GLY A 437 4.18 12.22 -19.54
C GLY A 437 4.02 10.82 -20.14
N ALA A 438 5.15 10.24 -20.48
CA ALA A 438 5.26 8.84 -20.89
C ALA A 438 6.33 8.16 -20.07
N THR A 439 6.09 6.91 -19.71
CA THR A 439 7.05 6.09 -18.95
C THR A 439 7.36 4.81 -19.70
N ALA A 440 8.64 4.47 -19.76
CA ALA A 440 9.12 3.12 -20.05
C ALA A 440 9.57 2.48 -18.74
N SER A 441 9.17 1.22 -18.51
CA SER A 441 9.55 0.48 -17.31
C SER A 441 10.12 -0.89 -17.66
N PHE A 442 10.98 -1.37 -16.78
CA PHE A 442 11.46 -2.74 -16.77
C PHE A 442 11.44 -3.24 -15.32
N ASP A 443 10.70 -4.33 -15.08
CA ASP A 443 10.67 -5.04 -13.81
C ASP A 443 11.29 -6.42 -14.00
N TRP A 444 12.06 -6.85 -13.01
CA TRP A 444 12.68 -8.16 -12.98
C TRP A 444 12.57 -8.75 -11.59
N SER A 445 12.29 -10.03 -11.50
CA SER A 445 12.25 -10.74 -10.23
C SER A 445 12.73 -12.18 -10.37
N HIS A 446 13.34 -12.67 -9.30
CA HIS A 446 13.85 -14.02 -9.20
C HIS A 446 13.52 -14.59 -7.83
N ARG A 447 13.07 -15.83 -7.79
CA ARG A 447 12.83 -16.60 -6.57
C ARG A 447 13.57 -17.93 -6.63
N GLN A 448 14.29 -18.22 -5.56
CA GLN A 448 14.81 -19.54 -5.25
C GLN A 448 14.20 -20.00 -3.94
N ALA A 449 13.56 -21.17 -3.95
CA ALA A 449 12.98 -21.78 -2.76
C ALA A 449 13.60 -23.14 -2.52
N HIS A 450 14.03 -23.36 -1.30
CA HIS A 450 14.55 -24.63 -0.81
C HIS A 450 13.52 -25.30 0.11
N TYR A 451 13.22 -26.55 -0.16
CA TYR A 451 12.26 -27.35 0.60
C TYR A 451 12.95 -28.58 1.19
N PRO A 452 12.77 -28.87 2.51
CA PRO A 452 13.44 -30.04 3.15
C PRO A 452 13.08 -31.37 2.54
N PHE A 453 11.90 -31.51 1.93
CA PHE A 453 11.34 -32.78 1.45
C PHE A 453 10.91 -32.75 -0.01
N GLN A 454 11.23 -31.71 -0.75
CA GLN A 454 10.90 -31.55 -2.16
C GLN A 454 12.10 -30.92 -2.90
N PRO A 455 12.20 -31.08 -4.22
CA PRO A 455 13.22 -30.41 -5.00
C PRO A 455 13.12 -28.90 -4.93
N ASP A 456 14.27 -28.23 -4.99
CA ASP A 456 14.35 -26.78 -5.07
C ASP A 456 13.60 -26.23 -6.29
N VAL A 457 13.04 -25.04 -6.12
CA VAL A 457 12.26 -24.35 -7.15
C VAL A 457 12.96 -23.05 -7.54
N TRP A 458 13.08 -22.84 -8.85
CA TRP A 458 13.65 -21.63 -9.44
C TRP A 458 12.60 -20.97 -10.32
N GLN A 459 12.33 -19.70 -10.06
CA GLN A 459 11.33 -18.94 -10.80
C GLN A 459 11.86 -17.56 -11.17
N ARG A 460 11.53 -17.09 -12.37
CA ARG A 460 11.86 -15.76 -12.85
C ARG A 460 10.63 -15.12 -13.47
N ALA A 461 10.50 -13.82 -13.29
CA ALA A 461 9.55 -13.02 -14.03
C ALA A 461 10.22 -11.72 -14.49
N SER A 462 9.86 -11.26 -15.67
CA SER A 462 10.29 -9.97 -16.19
C SER A 462 9.15 -9.31 -16.93
N THR A 463 9.09 -7.98 -16.85
CA THR A 463 8.04 -7.20 -17.48
C THR A 463 8.64 -5.95 -18.10
N ILE A 464 8.29 -5.70 -19.36
CA ILE A 464 8.60 -4.43 -20.03
C ILE A 464 7.29 -3.70 -20.25
N GLY A 465 7.22 -2.43 -19.85
CA GLY A 465 6.00 -1.63 -19.92
C GLY A 465 6.19 -0.29 -20.61
N VAL A 466 5.12 0.18 -21.25
CA VAL A 466 5.01 1.53 -21.78
C VAL A 466 3.70 2.13 -21.32
N TYR A 467 3.77 3.34 -20.75
CA TYR A 467 2.65 3.96 -20.08
C TYR A 467 2.47 5.41 -20.50
N TYR A 468 1.21 5.82 -20.58
CA TYR A 468 0.86 7.20 -20.31
C TYR A 468 0.99 7.45 -18.82
N THR A 469 1.56 8.58 -18.42
CA THR A 469 1.81 8.93 -17.02
C THR A 469 1.25 10.30 -16.71
N ALA A 470 0.44 10.40 -15.68
CA ALA A 470 0.04 11.66 -15.07
C ALA A 470 0.92 11.95 -13.86
N LEU A 471 1.55 13.12 -13.87
CA LEU A 471 2.53 13.59 -12.89
C LEU A 471 1.91 14.69 -12.01
N GLN A 472 2.11 14.61 -10.70
CA GLN A 472 1.64 15.59 -9.73
C GLN A 472 2.72 15.91 -8.70
N GLY A 473 2.70 17.11 -8.11
CA GLY A 473 3.61 17.46 -7.01
C GLY A 473 5.01 17.92 -7.45
N TRP A 474 5.17 18.31 -8.70
CA TRP A 474 6.45 18.74 -9.29
C TRP A 474 6.55 20.25 -9.37
#